data_b81e2bf474cb98fbb8c4e5a512860730
#
_entry.id   b81e2bf474cb98fbb8c4e5a512860730
#
_cell.length_a   1.000
_cell.length_b   1.000
_cell.length_c   1.000
_cell.angle_alpha   90.00
_cell.angle_beta   90.00
_cell.angle_gamma   90.00
#
_symmetry.space_group_name_H-M   'P 1'
#
loop_
_entity.id
_entity.type
_entity.pdbx_description
1 polymer ?
#
loop_
_entity_poly.entity_id
_entity_poly.type
_entity_poly.pdbx_seq_one_letter_code
_entity_poly.pdbx_strand_id
1 'polypeptide(L)'
;IIMCDGELPITTLPSVLSYEELLTSSNEAFEFPTDIDENTVASMCYTSATTGNPKGVEYTHRALVLHSLMSSMVDTFAISERDTVMPIVPMFHVNAWGLPYTSINVGANQVLLGPQFNNALIADFIEQEKVTKTAGVPTIWLGVDQELEKKHRDISSLQAIYVGGSASPKGLIKKYEETYGVPYYVVYGMTETT
;
A
#
# COMPACT_ATOMS: atom_id res chain seq x y z
N ILE A 1 -17.78 -15.74 -4.57
CA ILE A 1 -16.33 -15.62 -4.38
C ILE A 1 -15.71 -15.36 -5.73
N ILE A 2 -14.90 -14.31 -5.83
CA ILE A 2 -14.18 -13.94 -7.04
C ILE A 2 -12.72 -14.35 -6.84
N MET A 3 -12.18 -15.12 -7.77
CA MET A 3 -10.79 -15.55 -7.77
C MET A 3 -10.02 -14.74 -8.80
N CYS A 4 -8.92 -14.15 -8.35
CA CYS A 4 -7.94 -13.48 -9.20
C CYS A 4 -6.79 -14.44 -9.47
N ASP A 5 -6.27 -14.44 -10.67
CA ASP A 5 -5.15 -15.23 -11.17
C ASP A 5 -5.40 -16.76 -11.28
N GLY A 6 -5.14 -17.28 -12.48
CA GLY A 6 -5.09 -18.69 -12.76
C GLY A 6 -6.42 -19.38 -12.99
N GLU A 7 -6.37 -20.71 -13.06
CA GLU A 7 -7.54 -21.55 -13.22
C GLU A 7 -8.36 -21.60 -11.94
N LEU A 8 -9.68 -21.62 -12.07
CA LEU A 8 -10.58 -21.76 -10.92
C LEU A 8 -10.29 -23.11 -10.23
N PRO A 9 -10.05 -23.10 -8.90
CA PRO A 9 -9.79 -24.32 -8.17
C PRO A 9 -11.04 -25.21 -8.09
N ILE A 10 -10.84 -26.51 -8.07
CA ILE A 10 -11.91 -27.44 -7.73
C ILE A 10 -12.29 -27.21 -6.26
N THR A 11 -13.51 -26.75 -6.01
CA THR A 11 -13.95 -26.36 -4.68
C THR A 11 -15.41 -26.74 -4.45
N THR A 12 -15.76 -26.97 -3.21
CA THR A 12 -17.16 -27.17 -2.76
C THR A 12 -17.86 -25.84 -2.46
N LEU A 13 -17.15 -24.71 -2.60
CA LEU A 13 -17.74 -23.39 -2.36
C LEU A 13 -18.73 -23.05 -3.47
N PRO A 14 -19.92 -22.52 -3.12
CA PRO A 14 -20.89 -22.08 -4.12
C PRO A 14 -20.41 -20.84 -4.85
N SER A 15 -20.69 -20.75 -6.14
CA SER A 15 -20.54 -19.54 -6.94
C SER A 15 -19.11 -18.96 -6.93
N VAL A 16 -18.15 -19.74 -7.39
CA VAL A 16 -16.80 -19.24 -7.67
C VAL A 16 -16.76 -18.66 -9.09
N LEU A 17 -16.28 -17.43 -9.22
CA LEU A 17 -16.21 -16.68 -10.46
C LEU A 17 -14.76 -16.29 -10.77
N SER A 18 -14.38 -16.33 -12.03
CA SER A 18 -13.11 -15.79 -12.48
C SER A 18 -13.17 -14.27 -12.61
N TYR A 19 -12.20 -13.58 -12.06
CA TYR A 19 -12.09 -12.13 -12.21
C TYR A 19 -11.93 -11.72 -13.68
N GLU A 20 -11.08 -12.43 -14.43
CA GLU A 20 -10.82 -12.14 -15.84
C GLU A 20 -12.08 -12.38 -16.73
N GLU A 21 -12.83 -13.43 -16.45
CA GLU A 21 -14.10 -13.67 -17.16
C GLU A 21 -15.13 -12.59 -16.85
N LEU A 22 -15.20 -12.13 -15.60
CA LEU A 22 -16.07 -11.02 -15.22
C LEU A 22 -15.69 -9.73 -15.94
N LEU A 23 -14.41 -9.39 -16.00
CA LEU A 23 -13.92 -8.23 -16.73
C LEU A 23 -14.31 -8.30 -18.22
N THR A 24 -14.05 -9.45 -18.87
CA THR A 24 -14.33 -9.66 -20.28
C THR A 24 -15.83 -9.57 -20.60
N SER A 25 -16.68 -10.00 -19.66
CA SER A 25 -18.13 -9.98 -19.81
C SER A 25 -18.79 -8.67 -19.37
N SER A 26 -18.02 -7.77 -18.74
CA SER A 26 -18.54 -6.50 -18.22
C SER A 26 -18.66 -5.44 -19.30
N ASN A 27 -19.59 -4.51 -19.11
CA ASN A 27 -19.70 -3.32 -19.96
C ASN A 27 -18.62 -2.31 -19.60
N GLU A 28 -17.90 -1.80 -20.61
CA GLU A 28 -16.87 -0.77 -20.43
C GLU A 28 -17.44 0.59 -19.98
N ALA A 29 -18.71 0.86 -20.27
CA ALA A 29 -19.38 2.09 -19.88
C ALA A 29 -19.97 1.97 -18.47
N PHE A 30 -19.24 2.46 -17.47
CA PHE A 30 -19.73 2.58 -16.09
C PHE A 30 -20.00 4.06 -15.76
N GLU A 31 -21.24 4.37 -15.40
CA GLU A 31 -21.59 5.70 -14.91
C GLU A 31 -21.38 5.76 -13.40
N PHE A 32 -20.41 6.59 -12.98
CA PHE A 32 -20.17 6.80 -11.55
C PHE A 32 -21.32 7.58 -10.91
N PRO A 33 -21.87 7.14 -9.77
CA PRO A 33 -22.85 7.92 -9.03
C PRO A 33 -22.30 9.29 -8.66
N THR A 34 -23.12 10.34 -8.81
CA THR A 34 -22.74 11.73 -8.51
C THR A 34 -23.30 12.25 -7.19
N ASP A 35 -24.15 11.45 -6.53
CA ASP A 35 -24.92 11.82 -5.34
C ASP A 35 -24.68 10.87 -4.15
N ILE A 36 -23.47 10.31 -4.04
CA ILE A 36 -23.11 9.44 -2.92
C ILE A 36 -23.03 10.28 -1.63
N ASP A 37 -23.77 9.85 -0.59
CA ASP A 37 -23.58 10.42 0.75
C ASP A 37 -22.17 10.12 1.25
N GLU A 38 -21.42 11.16 1.60
CA GLU A 38 -20.04 11.05 2.07
C GLU A 38 -19.90 10.16 3.32
N ASN A 39 -20.95 9.93 4.09
CA ASN A 39 -20.97 9.06 5.25
C ASN A 39 -21.25 7.58 4.91
N THR A 40 -21.50 7.27 3.64
CA THR A 40 -21.62 5.88 3.19
C THR A 40 -20.29 5.16 3.35
N VAL A 41 -20.36 3.90 3.80
CA VAL A 41 -19.17 3.03 3.94
C VAL A 41 -18.59 2.74 2.55
N ALA A 42 -17.32 3.09 2.36
CA ALA A 42 -16.59 2.86 1.12
C ALA A 42 -15.68 1.63 1.20
N SER A 43 -15.16 1.32 2.39
CA SER A 43 -14.22 0.22 2.59
C SER A 43 -14.31 -0.30 4.02
N MET A 44 -13.88 -1.57 4.23
CA MET A 44 -13.81 -2.21 5.54
C MET A 44 -12.52 -3.00 5.67
N CYS A 45 -11.80 -2.82 6.78
CA CYS A 45 -10.67 -3.65 7.14
C CYS A 45 -10.91 -4.33 8.50
N TYR A 46 -10.43 -5.57 8.64
CA TYR A 46 -10.58 -6.32 9.87
C TYR A 46 -9.32 -6.24 10.72
N THR A 47 -9.49 -6.01 12.03
CA THR A 47 -8.42 -6.18 13.02
C THR A 47 -8.32 -7.65 13.41
N SER A 48 -7.09 -8.10 13.74
CA SER A 48 -6.88 -9.47 14.25
C SER A 48 -7.45 -9.70 15.65
N ALA A 49 -7.92 -8.66 16.34
CA ALA A 49 -8.37 -8.62 17.73
C ALA A 49 -7.47 -9.42 18.70
N THR A 50 -6.95 -8.79 19.72
CA THR A 50 -6.14 -9.47 20.75
C THR A 50 -6.99 -10.37 21.66
N THR A 51 -8.29 -10.12 21.71
CA THR A 51 -9.26 -10.89 22.53
C THR A 51 -10.57 -11.01 21.77
N GLY A 52 -10.93 -12.24 21.37
CA GLY A 52 -12.23 -12.54 20.75
C GLY A 52 -12.18 -12.59 19.21
N ASN A 53 -13.34 -12.37 18.58
CA ASN A 53 -13.49 -12.43 17.13
C ASN A 53 -12.89 -11.17 16.45
N PRO A 54 -12.39 -11.29 15.20
CA PRO A 54 -11.98 -10.14 14.41
C PRO A 54 -13.08 -9.10 14.32
N LYS A 55 -12.69 -7.82 14.38
CA LYS A 55 -13.61 -6.68 14.30
C LYS A 55 -13.42 -5.97 12.97
N GLY A 56 -14.52 -5.72 12.26
CA GLY A 56 -14.54 -4.88 11.07
C GLY A 56 -14.54 -3.40 11.44
N VAL A 57 -13.64 -2.66 10.82
CA VAL A 57 -13.57 -1.19 10.90
C VAL A 57 -14.03 -0.63 9.58
N GLU A 58 -15.06 0.18 9.60
CA GLU A 58 -15.66 0.80 8.42
C GLU A 58 -15.04 2.16 8.16
N TYR A 59 -14.65 2.40 6.90
CA TYR A 59 -14.19 3.70 6.43
C TYR A 59 -15.23 4.28 5.49
N THR A 60 -15.71 5.49 5.80
CA THR A 60 -16.62 6.22 4.93
C THR A 60 -15.87 6.89 3.78
N HIS A 61 -16.58 7.28 2.71
CA HIS A 61 -16.02 8.11 1.65
C HIS A 61 -15.36 9.37 2.22
N ARG A 62 -16.02 10.04 3.18
CA ARG A 62 -15.49 11.19 3.90
C ARG A 62 -14.15 10.89 4.57
N ALA A 63 -14.06 9.76 5.30
CA ALA A 63 -12.82 9.38 6.00
C ALA A 63 -11.66 9.17 5.02
N LEU A 64 -11.89 8.45 3.91
CA LEU A 64 -10.86 8.19 2.89
C LEU A 64 -10.38 9.49 2.20
N VAL A 65 -11.31 10.40 1.88
CA VAL A 65 -10.96 11.69 1.27
C VAL A 65 -10.15 12.55 2.23
N LEU A 66 -10.60 12.70 3.48
CA LEU A 66 -9.88 13.49 4.49
C LEU A 66 -8.49 12.90 4.78
N HIS A 67 -8.39 11.57 4.90
CA HIS A 67 -7.10 10.91 5.06
C HIS A 67 -6.17 11.18 3.86
N SER A 68 -6.69 11.10 2.63
CA SER A 68 -5.90 11.38 1.43
C SER A 68 -5.40 12.82 1.38
N LEU A 69 -6.23 13.79 1.77
CA LEU A 69 -5.84 15.19 1.89
C LEU A 69 -4.76 15.37 2.95
N MET A 70 -4.92 14.76 4.13
CA MET A 70 -3.92 14.85 5.20
C MET A 70 -2.61 14.19 4.80
N SER A 71 -2.65 13.04 4.14
CA SER A 71 -1.46 12.31 3.69
C SER A 71 -0.67 13.05 2.62
N SER A 72 -1.31 13.97 1.88
CA SER A 72 -0.63 14.84 0.91
C SER A 72 0.03 16.07 1.53
N MET A 73 -0.26 16.39 2.80
CA MET A 73 0.36 17.55 3.47
C MET A 73 1.86 17.33 3.71
N VAL A 74 2.62 18.44 3.67
CA VAL A 74 4.10 18.42 3.75
C VAL A 74 4.63 17.78 5.04
N ASP A 75 3.90 17.88 6.14
CA ASP A 75 4.29 17.34 7.46
C ASP A 75 3.82 15.90 7.69
N THR A 76 3.30 15.23 6.67
CA THR A 76 2.85 13.83 6.70
C THR A 76 3.62 13.00 5.66
N PHE A 77 2.95 12.30 4.74
CA PHE A 77 3.64 11.59 3.66
C PHE A 77 4.08 12.52 2.51
N ALA A 78 3.57 13.73 2.47
CA ALA A 78 3.91 14.76 1.46
C ALA A 78 3.81 14.24 0.02
N ILE A 79 2.79 13.40 -0.28
CA ILE A 79 2.59 12.84 -1.61
C ILE A 79 2.04 13.90 -2.55
N SER A 80 2.62 14.02 -3.74
CA SER A 80 2.26 14.97 -4.78
C SER A 80 2.17 14.30 -6.16
N GLU A 81 1.68 15.02 -7.16
CA GLU A 81 1.62 14.54 -8.56
C GLU A 81 3.00 14.18 -9.17
N ARG A 82 4.09 14.62 -8.53
CA ARG A 82 5.46 14.35 -8.98
C ARG A 82 6.02 13.05 -8.46
N ASP A 83 5.28 12.39 -7.55
CA ASP A 83 5.75 11.19 -6.89
C ASP A 83 5.42 9.92 -7.69
N THR A 84 6.29 8.95 -7.55
CA THR A 84 6.04 7.55 -7.87
C THR A 84 5.97 6.79 -6.56
N VAL A 85 4.76 6.39 -6.18
CA VAL A 85 4.48 5.76 -4.89
C VAL A 85 4.39 4.25 -5.06
N MET A 86 5.09 3.49 -4.21
CA MET A 86 5.02 2.03 -4.20
C MET A 86 4.43 1.55 -2.86
N PRO A 87 3.13 1.28 -2.78
CA PRO A 87 2.52 0.70 -1.59
C PRO A 87 2.92 -0.77 -1.47
N ILE A 88 3.74 -1.09 -0.46
CA ILE A 88 4.16 -2.48 -0.16
C ILE A 88 3.22 -3.10 0.88
N VAL A 89 2.64 -2.27 1.74
CA VAL A 89 1.63 -2.71 2.71
C VAL A 89 0.43 -3.29 1.96
N PRO A 90 -0.09 -4.47 2.35
CA PRO A 90 -1.23 -5.07 1.68
C PRO A 90 -2.49 -4.18 1.73
N MET A 91 -3.24 -4.13 0.62
CA MET A 91 -4.46 -3.32 0.53
C MET A 91 -5.54 -3.76 1.51
N PHE A 92 -5.57 -5.04 1.91
CA PHE A 92 -6.51 -5.54 2.92
C PHE A 92 -6.16 -5.09 4.35
N HIS A 93 -4.97 -4.51 4.57
CA HIS A 93 -4.55 -3.99 5.87
C HIS A 93 -4.54 -2.46 5.84
N VAL A 94 -5.54 -1.86 6.47
CA VAL A 94 -5.73 -0.40 6.54
C VAL A 94 -5.62 0.27 5.16
N ASN A 95 -6.18 -0.39 4.12
CA ASN A 95 -6.15 0.08 2.73
C ASN A 95 -4.72 0.48 2.26
N ALA A 96 -3.71 -0.33 2.62
CA ALA A 96 -2.30 -0.01 2.37
C ALA A 96 -1.90 1.38 2.93
N TRP A 97 -2.37 1.71 4.12
CA TRP A 97 -2.18 3.00 4.80
C TRP A 97 -2.67 4.20 3.97
N GLY A 98 -3.71 3.98 3.19
CA GLY A 98 -4.32 5.00 2.35
C GLY A 98 -3.49 5.45 1.14
N LEU A 99 -2.28 4.90 0.93
CA LEU A 99 -1.38 5.31 -0.15
C LEU A 99 -2.02 5.23 -1.54
N PRO A 100 -2.79 4.17 -1.90
CA PRO A 100 -3.43 4.11 -3.21
C PRO A 100 -4.44 5.24 -3.43
N TYR A 101 -5.24 5.55 -2.42
CA TYR A 101 -6.24 6.62 -2.50
C TYR A 101 -5.57 8.00 -2.58
N THR A 102 -4.56 8.23 -1.74
CA THR A 102 -3.80 9.49 -1.76
C THR A 102 -3.14 9.70 -3.11
N SER A 103 -2.51 8.67 -3.68
CA SER A 103 -1.86 8.76 -4.99
C SER A 103 -2.84 9.14 -6.09
N ILE A 104 -4.03 8.53 -6.12
CA ILE A 104 -5.08 8.88 -7.08
C ILE A 104 -5.56 10.33 -6.87
N ASN A 105 -5.77 10.71 -5.60
CA ASN A 105 -6.28 12.04 -5.26
C ASN A 105 -5.36 13.19 -5.73
N VAL A 106 -4.04 12.98 -5.70
CA VAL A 106 -3.06 13.99 -6.12
C VAL A 106 -2.51 13.78 -7.52
N GLY A 107 -2.85 12.67 -8.21
CA GLY A 107 -2.34 12.34 -9.54
C GLY A 107 -0.92 11.76 -9.54
N ALA A 108 -0.46 11.17 -8.44
CA ALA A 108 0.83 10.48 -8.36
C ALA A 108 0.82 9.15 -9.12
N ASN A 109 1.97 8.75 -9.66
CA ASN A 109 2.13 7.43 -10.23
C ASN A 109 2.14 6.35 -9.14
N GLN A 110 1.67 5.14 -9.47
CA GLN A 110 1.69 4.01 -8.56
C GLN A 110 2.42 2.82 -9.18
N VAL A 111 3.28 2.18 -8.38
CA VAL A 111 3.95 0.92 -8.71
C VAL A 111 3.33 -0.18 -7.85
N LEU A 112 2.61 -1.10 -8.48
CA LEU A 112 1.95 -2.20 -7.80
C LEU A 112 2.73 -3.50 -8.02
N LEU A 113 3.21 -4.10 -6.94
CA LEU A 113 4.13 -5.24 -6.97
C LEU A 113 3.47 -6.56 -7.41
N GLY A 114 2.14 -6.63 -7.44
CA GLY A 114 1.44 -7.89 -7.66
C GLY A 114 1.48 -8.82 -6.42
N PRO A 115 0.88 -10.03 -6.54
CA PRO A 115 0.67 -10.91 -5.38
C PRO A 115 1.92 -11.64 -4.90
N GLN A 116 2.93 -11.81 -5.76
CA GLN A 116 4.14 -12.58 -5.46
C GLN A 116 5.39 -11.70 -5.58
N PHE A 117 5.63 -10.89 -4.59
CA PHE A 117 6.84 -10.09 -4.51
C PHE A 117 7.81 -10.59 -3.43
N ASN A 118 9.07 -10.24 -3.59
CA ASN A 118 10.14 -10.47 -2.62
C ASN A 118 11.02 -9.22 -2.49
N ASN A 119 11.93 -9.24 -1.52
CA ASN A 119 12.76 -8.07 -1.23
C ASN A 119 13.68 -7.66 -2.40
N ALA A 120 14.14 -8.63 -3.21
CA ALA A 120 14.94 -8.34 -4.40
C ALA A 120 14.10 -7.60 -5.45
N LEU A 121 12.86 -8.04 -5.69
CA LEU A 121 11.94 -7.40 -6.62
C LEU A 121 11.57 -5.98 -6.17
N ILE A 122 11.38 -5.76 -4.85
CA ILE A 122 11.16 -4.41 -4.30
C ILE A 122 12.34 -3.50 -4.67
N ALA A 123 13.56 -3.95 -4.43
CA ALA A 123 14.76 -3.16 -4.75
C ALA A 123 14.91 -2.92 -6.28
N ASP A 124 14.62 -3.93 -7.09
CA ASP A 124 14.65 -3.80 -8.56
C ASP A 124 13.60 -2.78 -9.05
N PHE A 125 12.38 -2.78 -8.52
CA PHE A 125 11.35 -1.80 -8.89
C PHE A 125 11.67 -0.37 -8.40
N ILE A 126 12.29 -0.21 -7.22
CA ILE A 126 12.75 1.10 -6.78
C ILE A 126 13.70 1.71 -7.83
N GLU A 127 14.65 0.91 -8.31
CA GLU A 127 15.62 1.35 -9.32
C GLU A 127 14.96 1.61 -10.68
N GLN A 128 14.14 0.67 -11.17
CA GLN A 128 13.58 0.70 -12.52
C GLN A 128 12.50 1.77 -12.67
N GLU A 129 11.59 1.86 -11.71
CA GLU A 129 10.44 2.76 -11.76
C GLU A 129 10.71 4.11 -11.09
N LYS A 130 11.93 4.30 -10.59
CA LYS A 130 12.34 5.53 -9.89
C LYS A 130 11.36 5.91 -8.77
N VAL A 131 11.02 4.93 -7.93
CA VAL A 131 10.12 5.13 -6.79
C VAL A 131 10.64 6.24 -5.90
N THR A 132 9.76 7.19 -5.54
CA THR A 132 10.12 8.31 -4.67
C THR A 132 9.66 8.11 -3.24
N LYS A 133 8.51 7.46 -3.04
CA LYS A 133 7.92 7.24 -1.72
C LYS A 133 7.33 5.85 -1.62
N THR A 134 7.52 5.25 -0.45
CA THR A 134 7.02 3.91 -0.19
C THR A 134 6.80 3.70 1.31
N ALA A 135 6.01 2.70 1.67
CA ALA A 135 5.73 2.36 3.06
C ALA A 135 5.74 0.85 3.28
N GLY A 136 6.19 0.43 4.44
CA GLY A 136 6.25 -0.99 4.79
C GLY A 136 6.61 -1.23 6.26
N VAL A 137 6.66 -2.50 6.64
CA VAL A 137 7.09 -2.89 7.99
C VAL A 137 8.62 -3.04 8.07
N PRO A 138 9.23 -2.94 9.27
CA PRO A 138 10.70 -2.99 9.41
C PRO A 138 11.35 -4.24 8.82
N THR A 139 10.67 -5.38 8.85
CA THR A 139 11.20 -6.66 8.32
C THR A 139 11.40 -6.63 6.80
N ILE A 140 10.55 -5.91 6.08
CA ILE A 140 10.72 -5.69 4.63
C ILE A 140 11.98 -4.88 4.38
N TRP A 141 12.16 -3.78 5.06
CA TRP A 141 13.31 -2.89 4.89
C TRP A 141 14.64 -3.52 5.30
N LEU A 142 14.62 -4.40 6.31
CA LEU A 142 15.76 -5.23 6.64
C LEU A 142 16.09 -6.21 5.50
N GLY A 143 15.09 -6.82 4.90
CA GLY A 143 15.27 -7.71 3.75
C GLY A 143 15.77 -6.98 2.50
N VAL A 144 15.24 -5.79 2.22
CA VAL A 144 15.71 -4.93 1.10
C VAL A 144 17.18 -4.53 1.33
N ASP A 145 17.55 -4.13 2.54
CA ASP A 145 18.94 -3.84 2.89
C ASP A 145 19.89 -5.01 2.59
N GLN A 146 19.51 -6.23 2.98
CA GLN A 146 20.29 -7.44 2.68
C GLN A 146 20.43 -7.70 1.17
N GLU A 147 19.41 -7.37 0.39
CA GLU A 147 19.47 -7.50 -1.08
C GLU A 147 20.35 -6.42 -1.73
N LEU A 148 20.38 -5.21 -1.17
CA LEU A 148 21.27 -4.13 -1.61
C LEU A 148 22.74 -4.46 -1.32
N GLU A 149 23.03 -5.17 -0.22
CA GLU A 149 24.38 -5.67 0.08
C GLU A 149 24.86 -6.74 -0.92
N LYS A 150 23.96 -7.61 -1.39
CA LYS A 150 24.28 -8.68 -2.35
C LYS A 150 24.51 -8.15 -3.77
N LYS A 151 23.71 -7.19 -4.17
CA LYS A 151 23.74 -6.60 -5.51
C LYS A 151 23.42 -5.12 -5.41
N HIS A 152 24.32 -4.30 -5.93
CA HIS A 152 24.07 -2.85 -6.00
C HIS A 152 22.82 -2.55 -6.85
N ARG A 153 21.98 -1.68 -6.32
CA ARG A 153 20.84 -1.07 -7.01
C ARG A 153 20.77 0.40 -6.65
N ASP A 154 20.47 1.23 -7.63
CA ASP A 154 20.31 2.66 -7.43
C ASP A 154 18.95 2.97 -6.81
N ILE A 155 18.93 3.24 -5.50
CA ILE A 155 17.75 3.65 -4.77
C ILE A 155 17.72 5.16 -4.45
N SER A 156 18.56 5.95 -5.11
CA SER A 156 18.69 7.40 -4.88
C SER A 156 17.43 8.20 -5.25
N SER A 157 16.50 7.60 -5.98
CA SER A 157 15.18 8.18 -6.24
C SER A 157 14.30 8.29 -4.99
N LEU A 158 14.53 7.44 -3.98
CA LEU A 158 13.75 7.47 -2.74
C LEU A 158 13.96 8.77 -1.97
N GLN A 159 12.89 9.51 -1.82
CA GLN A 159 12.83 10.73 -1.01
C GLN A 159 12.42 10.43 0.43
N ALA A 160 11.68 9.34 0.64
CA ALA A 160 11.26 8.89 1.96
C ALA A 160 10.80 7.44 1.94
N ILE A 161 11.09 6.73 3.05
CA ILE A 161 10.42 5.49 3.41
C ILE A 161 9.67 5.67 4.73
N TYR A 162 8.41 5.21 4.77
CA TYR A 162 7.56 5.30 5.95
C TYR A 162 7.40 3.91 6.56
N VAL A 163 7.77 3.75 7.81
CA VAL A 163 7.91 2.44 8.43
C VAL A 163 7.13 2.37 9.73
N GLY A 164 6.20 1.43 9.80
CA GLY A 164 5.32 1.28 10.95
C GLY A 164 4.94 -0.19 11.21
N GLY A 165 3.95 -0.38 12.08
CA GLY A 165 3.47 -1.70 12.48
C GLY A 165 4.28 -2.37 13.58
N SER A 166 5.57 -2.04 13.72
CA SER A 166 6.42 -2.47 14.85
C SER A 166 7.62 -1.53 15.02
N ALA A 167 8.35 -1.70 16.12
CA ALA A 167 9.54 -0.89 16.38
C ALA A 167 10.65 -1.18 15.36
N SER A 168 11.24 -0.12 14.81
CA SER A 168 12.37 -0.21 13.89
C SER A 168 13.71 -0.29 14.65
N PRO A 169 14.62 -1.20 14.27
CA PRO A 169 15.97 -1.24 14.84
C PRO A 169 16.75 0.05 14.54
N LYS A 170 17.35 0.64 15.53
CA LYS A 170 18.15 1.88 15.36
C LYS A 170 19.26 1.76 14.31
N GLY A 171 19.90 0.58 14.23
CA GLY A 171 20.93 0.32 13.22
C GLY A 171 20.40 0.37 11.79
N LEU A 172 19.17 -0.11 11.56
CA LEU A 172 18.52 -0.06 10.26
C LEU A 172 18.19 1.39 9.84
N ILE A 173 17.63 2.18 10.77
CA ILE A 173 17.36 3.60 10.55
C ILE A 173 18.64 4.33 10.10
N LYS A 174 19.71 4.20 10.92
CA LYS A 174 21.00 4.79 10.61
C LYS A 174 21.55 4.38 9.24
N LYS A 175 21.42 3.11 8.89
CA LYS A 175 21.93 2.59 7.63
C LYS A 175 21.22 3.24 6.43
N TYR A 176 19.89 3.36 6.47
CA TYR A 176 19.16 4.04 5.40
C TYR A 176 19.52 5.50 5.29
N GLU A 177 19.62 6.23 6.41
CA GLU A 177 19.92 7.66 6.42
C GLU A 177 21.39 7.96 6.09
N GLU A 178 22.32 7.25 6.74
CA GLU A 178 23.75 7.57 6.65
C GLU A 178 24.46 6.90 5.45
N THR A 179 24.02 5.69 5.05
CA THR A 179 24.67 4.94 3.96
C THR A 179 23.98 5.15 2.63
N TYR A 180 22.63 5.08 2.62
CA TYR A 180 21.85 5.22 1.38
C TYR A 180 21.35 6.64 1.13
N GLY A 181 21.43 7.53 2.13
CA GLY A 181 20.92 8.90 2.02
C GLY A 181 19.40 8.99 1.91
N VAL A 182 18.70 7.94 2.35
CA VAL A 182 17.24 7.83 2.27
C VAL A 182 16.61 8.15 3.62
N PRO A 183 15.77 9.20 3.74
CA PRO A 183 15.04 9.49 4.96
C PRO A 183 14.14 8.33 5.40
N TYR A 184 14.27 7.95 6.66
CA TYR A 184 13.56 6.82 7.27
C TYR A 184 12.62 7.33 8.37
N TYR A 185 11.33 7.42 8.06
CA TYR A 185 10.32 7.90 9.01
C TYR A 185 9.63 6.75 9.73
N VAL A 186 9.72 6.73 11.05
CA VAL A 186 8.95 5.79 11.88
C VAL A 186 7.58 6.38 12.11
N VAL A 187 6.55 5.68 11.66
CA VAL A 187 5.16 6.11 11.74
C VAL A 187 4.35 5.19 12.65
N TYR A 188 3.31 5.74 13.25
CA TYR A 188 2.35 5.03 14.06
C TYR A 188 0.95 5.20 13.47
N GLY A 189 0.18 4.13 13.47
CA GLY A 189 -1.23 4.11 13.09
C GLY A 189 -1.90 2.84 13.59
N MET A 190 -3.18 2.77 13.48
CA MET A 190 -3.99 1.60 13.78
C MET A 190 -5.19 1.56 12.84
N THR A 191 -5.84 0.39 12.72
CA THR A 191 -6.96 0.20 11.80
C THR A 191 -8.08 1.23 12.02
N GLU A 192 -8.32 1.62 13.25
CA GLU A 192 -9.39 2.56 13.64
C GLU A 192 -9.06 4.03 13.34
N THR A 193 -7.84 4.36 12.98
CA THR A 193 -7.42 5.75 12.68
C THR A 193 -7.09 5.99 11.21
N THR A 194 -7.16 4.95 10.41
CA THR A 194 -6.83 4.87 8.97
C THR A 194 -5.36 4.94 8.70
#